data_12b252507c92068234c124b941480c41
#
_entry.id   12b252507c92068234c124b941480c41
#
_cell.length_a   1.000
_cell.length_b   1.000
_cell.length_c   1.000
_cell.angle_alpha   90.00
_cell.angle_beta   90.00
_cell.angle_gamma   90.00
#
_symmetry.space_group_name_H-M   'P 1'
#
loop_
_entity.id
_entity.type
_entity.pdbx_description
1 polymer ?
#
loop_
_entity_poly.entity_id
_entity_poly.type
_entity_poly.pdbx_seq_one_letter_code
_entity_poly.pdbx_strand_id
1 'polypeptide(L)'
;MKKLFGVSIILIMLVAGYATAYADGHHYRDTTPPTVTVFTIPSTSGSLTVPISAFAATDNVGVTGYLVTQTSTKPLSGASGWRSTPPASYTFSTAGAKTLFAWAKDAAGNVSASKSATVTITLTGTGGGGGTGGTSGISGVAVDIVTGAAISGAVVSDGTHSATTSSTGAYTLSEAAGNYTLTISKSGYLATSQIAAVTSGATKTVNWALTKAYGTQTIPASKMSYVILAWNDLGMHCDQNDYSYFMVLPPYNTLHAQVFRRGGEGAGLITSGVTVSYAFPKKTNSALHTNFWAYAPQYGFSVPTNVGISGTPLAGDMTLDAKGLSWEAVGIPITPYDDDGTWDPYGTAVITVKDSSGNVLQSVDVVAPVSTEMMCSNCHGDGTTNQQAMQLSILQAHDSYNGTTLAADQTKGKVHACAECHSDNALGMPGKPGIESLSLAMHNFHKDKMNTTPQAAATTPGCYNCHPGPKTQCMRGIMFRAGKTCTDCHGDMYGMTTSLQNGRQAWLQEPRCGDCHDAKHAENSNTLFRNSVLMNAPEEMGGRIYCEACHNGTHAELATANPADPTIPQKFQGDTYWIWNCQVCHSSQSQQSMHK
;
A
#
# COMPACT_ATOMS: atom_id res chain seq x y z
N MET A 1 -0.13 82.53 39.75
CA MET A 1 0.71 82.34 40.97
C MET A 1 1.21 80.88 41.04
N LYS A 2 2.53 80.78 41.29
CA LYS A 2 3.28 79.52 41.64
C LYS A 2 3.42 78.52 40.50
N LYS A 3 4.44 78.57 39.77
CA LYS A 3 5.76 77.88 39.73
C LYS A 3 5.84 76.59 40.55
N LEU A 4 6.14 75.46 39.92
CA LEU A 4 7.20 74.56 40.41
C LEU A 4 7.76 73.68 39.28
N PHE A 5 8.99 73.68 39.23
CA PHE A 5 10.09 72.89 38.64
C PHE A 5 9.88 71.37 38.70
N GLY A 6 10.35 70.67 37.70
CA GLY A 6 10.57 69.21 37.76
C GLY A 6 11.38 68.72 36.61
N VAL A 7 12.65 68.71 36.74
CA VAL A 7 13.74 67.83 36.30
C VAL A 7 13.51 66.99 35.03
N SER A 8 14.21 67.37 33.96
CA SER A 8 14.49 66.53 32.77
C SER A 8 15.49 65.47 33.14
N ILE A 9 15.11 64.18 33.03
CA ILE A 9 16.00 63.06 32.91
C ILE A 9 16.13 62.71 31.43
N ILE A 10 17.26 63.00 30.83
CA ILE A 10 17.64 62.61 29.49
C ILE A 10 18.04 61.13 29.58
N LEU A 11 17.15 60.25 29.09
CA LEU A 11 17.48 58.85 28.87
C LEU A 11 18.05 58.70 27.45
N ILE A 12 19.33 58.57 27.36
CA ILE A 12 20.05 58.22 26.11
C ILE A 12 19.74 56.75 25.81
N MET A 13 18.76 56.53 24.94
CA MET A 13 18.61 55.22 24.31
C MET A 13 19.64 55.07 23.19
N LEU A 14 20.63 54.21 23.42
CA LEU A 14 21.45 53.67 22.35
C LEU A 14 20.51 52.86 21.42
N VAL A 15 20.17 53.44 20.29
CA VAL A 15 19.59 52.69 19.18
C VAL A 15 20.75 51.96 18.50
N ALA A 16 20.97 50.69 18.90
CA ALA A 16 21.76 49.79 18.10
C ALA A 16 20.99 49.54 16.79
N GLY A 17 21.42 50.19 15.73
CA GLY A 17 20.91 49.95 14.38
C GLY A 17 21.19 48.52 13.98
N TYR A 18 20.18 47.67 14.03
CA TYR A 18 20.18 46.45 13.24
C TYR A 18 20.00 46.87 11.78
N ALA A 19 21.09 47.00 11.07
CA ALA A 19 21.08 46.96 9.62
C ALA A 19 20.65 45.53 9.24
N THR A 20 19.37 45.32 8.95
CA THR A 20 18.94 44.15 8.21
C THR A 20 19.52 44.31 6.81
N ALA A 21 20.65 43.66 6.58
CA ALA A 21 21.10 43.38 5.24
C ALA A 21 20.02 42.52 4.59
N TYR A 22 19.23 43.07 3.70
CA TYR A 22 18.50 42.32 2.69
C TYR A 22 19.60 41.63 1.85
N ALA A 23 19.91 40.39 2.23
CA ALA A 23 20.63 39.51 1.33
C ALA A 23 19.65 39.16 0.21
N ASP A 24 19.87 39.70 -0.96
CA ASP A 24 19.29 39.23 -2.20
C ASP A 24 19.49 37.71 -2.25
N GLY A 25 18.43 36.98 -2.05
CA GLY A 25 18.41 35.50 -2.01
C GLY A 25 18.55 34.90 -3.40
N HIS A 26 19.62 35.19 -4.11
CA HIS A 26 20.11 34.28 -5.12
C HIS A 26 20.70 33.07 -4.39
N HIS A 27 19.83 32.09 -4.07
CA HIS A 27 20.29 30.75 -3.74
C HIS A 27 21.04 30.21 -4.96
N TYR A 28 22.35 30.41 -5.00
CA TYR A 28 23.20 29.67 -5.91
C TYR A 28 23.04 28.20 -5.57
N ARG A 29 22.23 27.51 -6.39
CA ARG A 29 22.13 26.06 -6.30
C ARG A 29 23.51 25.50 -6.55
N ASP A 30 24.03 24.74 -5.59
CA ASP A 30 25.29 24.03 -5.80
C ASP A 30 25.18 23.11 -7.01
N THR A 31 26.11 23.25 -7.95
CA THR A 31 26.19 22.44 -9.15
C THR A 31 27.46 21.61 -9.21
N THR A 32 28.32 21.71 -8.19
CA THR A 32 29.62 21.04 -8.12
C THR A 32 29.42 19.63 -7.50
N PRO A 33 29.65 18.55 -8.25
CA PRO A 33 29.55 17.21 -7.67
C PRO A 33 30.66 16.92 -6.66
N PRO A 34 30.42 16.14 -5.61
CA PRO A 34 31.43 15.61 -4.71
C PRO A 34 32.53 14.84 -5.45
N THR A 35 33.68 14.73 -4.83
CA THR A 35 34.82 13.92 -5.31
C THR A 35 35.10 12.81 -4.30
N VAL A 36 35.05 11.54 -4.73
CA VAL A 36 35.48 10.40 -3.90
C VAL A 36 37.01 10.39 -3.85
N THR A 37 37.56 10.77 -2.70
CA THR A 37 39.01 10.90 -2.51
C THR A 37 39.69 9.57 -2.20
N VAL A 38 39.02 8.72 -1.38
CA VAL A 38 39.52 7.39 -0.98
C VAL A 38 38.43 6.35 -1.11
N PHE A 39 38.76 5.21 -1.70
CA PHE A 39 37.96 3.99 -1.64
C PHE A 39 38.87 2.78 -1.65
N THR A 40 38.91 2.04 -0.55
CA THR A 40 39.84 0.90 -0.36
C THR A 40 39.10 -0.31 0.20
N ILE A 41 39.30 -1.43 -0.47
CA ILE A 41 38.88 -2.77 -0.04
C ILE A 41 40.09 -3.71 -0.15
N PRO A 42 40.11 -4.86 0.54
CA PRO A 42 41.16 -5.84 0.37
C PRO A 42 41.14 -6.42 -1.06
N SER A 43 42.33 -6.71 -1.62
CA SER A 43 42.46 -7.32 -2.95
C SER A 43 41.96 -8.77 -2.99
N THR A 44 41.90 -9.43 -1.83
CA THR A 44 41.35 -10.79 -1.67
C THR A 44 40.47 -10.88 -0.43
N SER A 45 39.50 -11.78 -0.44
CA SER A 45 38.62 -12.03 0.70
C SER A 45 38.27 -13.53 0.78
N GLY A 46 38.26 -14.07 1.98
CA GLY A 46 37.75 -15.41 2.27
C GLY A 46 36.24 -15.43 2.58
N SER A 47 35.56 -14.30 2.47
CA SER A 47 34.15 -14.11 2.79
C SER A 47 33.44 -13.34 1.69
N LEU A 48 32.15 -13.63 1.48
CA LEU A 48 31.28 -12.81 0.59
C LEU A 48 31.06 -11.41 1.13
N THR A 49 31.18 -11.20 2.44
CA THR A 49 31.15 -9.88 3.05
C THR A 49 32.56 -9.31 3.09
N VAL A 50 32.81 -8.33 2.23
CA VAL A 50 34.12 -7.67 2.06
C VAL A 50 34.13 -6.38 2.86
N PRO A 51 35.09 -6.18 3.78
CA PRO A 51 35.19 -4.93 4.51
C PRO A 51 35.63 -3.79 3.59
N ILE A 52 35.11 -2.60 3.83
CA ILE A 52 35.55 -1.36 3.21
C ILE A 52 36.44 -0.66 4.21
N SER A 53 37.76 -0.73 3.99
CA SER A 53 38.75 -0.22 4.94
C SER A 53 38.89 1.30 4.91
N ALA A 54 38.53 1.94 3.79
CA ALA A 54 38.44 3.39 3.70
C ALA A 54 37.46 3.80 2.60
N PHE A 55 36.61 4.76 2.92
CA PHE A 55 35.76 5.46 1.96
C PHE A 55 35.59 6.92 2.42
N ALA A 56 36.19 7.85 1.68
CA ALA A 56 36.09 9.28 1.95
C ALA A 56 35.77 10.05 0.66
N ALA A 57 35.05 11.13 0.82
CA ALA A 57 34.73 12.06 -0.24
C ALA A 57 34.73 13.50 0.29
N THR A 58 34.98 14.45 -0.59
CA THR A 58 34.97 15.88 -0.29
C THR A 58 34.07 16.61 -1.29
N ASP A 59 33.58 17.76 -0.86
CA ASP A 59 32.73 18.63 -1.65
C ASP A 59 32.88 20.09 -1.19
N ASN A 60 32.51 21.04 -2.04
CA ASN A 60 32.62 22.47 -1.74
C ASN A 60 31.60 22.95 -0.69
N VAL A 61 30.45 22.30 -0.58
CA VAL A 61 29.40 22.60 0.41
C VAL A 61 29.33 21.49 1.46
N GLY A 62 29.30 20.22 1.01
CA GLY A 62 29.33 19.06 1.91
C GLY A 62 28.76 17.81 1.31
N VAL A 63 29.32 16.66 1.68
CA VAL A 63 28.85 15.33 1.26
C VAL A 63 27.72 14.88 2.18
N THR A 64 26.56 14.53 1.60
CA THR A 64 25.38 14.07 2.33
C THR A 64 25.05 12.61 2.12
N GLY A 65 25.70 11.95 1.14
CA GLY A 65 25.43 10.54 0.88
C GLY A 65 26.60 9.78 0.27
N TYR A 66 26.68 8.50 0.63
CA TYR A 66 27.65 7.52 0.16
C TYR A 66 26.92 6.29 -0.37
N LEU A 67 27.37 5.76 -1.51
CA LEU A 67 26.81 4.56 -2.13
C LEU A 67 27.93 3.70 -2.72
N VAL A 68 27.76 2.37 -2.64
CA VAL A 68 28.63 1.40 -3.29
C VAL A 68 27.80 0.49 -4.17
N THR A 69 28.22 0.33 -5.43
CA THR A 69 27.51 -0.49 -6.44
C THR A 69 28.45 -1.49 -7.09
N GLN A 70 27.91 -2.51 -7.76
CA GLN A 70 28.69 -3.41 -8.62
C GLN A 70 28.73 -2.96 -10.08
N THR A 71 28.04 -1.89 -10.44
CA THR A 71 28.01 -1.34 -11.80
C THR A 71 28.68 0.02 -11.85
N SER A 72 29.33 0.31 -12.98
CA SER A 72 29.96 1.62 -13.25
C SER A 72 28.95 2.68 -13.70
N THR A 73 27.68 2.33 -13.83
CA THR A 73 26.61 3.28 -14.18
C THR A 73 26.38 4.24 -13.03
N LYS A 74 26.44 5.54 -13.32
CA LYS A 74 26.24 6.60 -12.34
C LYS A 74 24.83 6.49 -11.73
N PRO A 75 24.71 6.30 -10.40
CA PRO A 75 23.40 6.22 -9.76
C PRO A 75 22.72 7.60 -9.76
N LEU A 76 21.40 7.60 -9.79
CA LEU A 76 20.63 8.81 -9.55
C LEU A 76 20.79 9.25 -8.10
N SER A 77 20.69 10.55 -7.84
CA SER A 77 20.76 11.09 -6.47
C SER A 77 19.66 10.57 -5.55
N GLY A 78 18.52 10.14 -6.12
CA GLY A 78 17.40 9.51 -5.44
C GLY A 78 17.44 7.98 -5.42
N ALA A 79 18.49 7.32 -5.94
CA ALA A 79 18.56 5.85 -5.94
C ALA A 79 18.52 5.27 -4.53
N SER A 80 17.93 4.09 -4.38
CA SER A 80 17.96 3.35 -3.12
C SER A 80 19.40 2.95 -2.76
N GLY A 81 19.71 2.90 -1.46
CA GLY A 81 21.04 2.48 -0.98
C GLY A 81 22.00 3.60 -0.60
N TRP A 82 21.71 4.88 -0.88
CA TRP A 82 22.48 5.99 -0.35
C TRP A 82 22.42 6.01 1.19
N ARG A 83 23.57 6.24 1.83
CA ARG A 83 23.74 6.31 3.29
C ARG A 83 24.40 7.62 3.68
N SER A 84 24.03 8.18 4.82
CA SER A 84 24.66 9.41 5.36
C SER A 84 26.11 9.20 5.80
N THR A 85 26.50 7.96 6.03
CA THR A 85 27.88 7.57 6.40
C THR A 85 28.40 6.52 5.43
N PRO A 86 29.73 6.47 5.19
CA PRO A 86 30.33 5.42 4.38
C PRO A 86 29.99 4.02 4.91
N PRO A 87 29.57 3.07 4.04
CA PRO A 87 29.35 1.70 4.47
C PRO A 87 30.66 1.03 4.89
N ALA A 88 30.62 0.28 6.00
CA ALA A 88 31.79 -0.43 6.53
C ALA A 88 32.10 -1.74 5.78
N SER A 89 31.16 -2.27 5.02
CA SER A 89 31.32 -3.49 4.24
C SER A 89 30.35 -3.55 3.07
N TYR A 90 30.63 -4.45 2.13
CA TYR A 90 29.74 -4.81 1.03
C TYR A 90 29.62 -6.33 0.94
N THR A 91 28.39 -6.86 0.84
CA THR A 91 28.16 -8.30 0.73
C THR A 91 27.83 -8.66 -0.72
N PHE A 92 28.64 -9.53 -1.30
CA PHE A 92 28.41 -10.08 -2.64
C PHE A 92 27.54 -11.32 -2.57
N SER A 93 26.80 -11.57 -3.63
CA SER A 93 26.00 -12.79 -3.77
C SER A 93 26.81 -14.01 -4.18
N THR A 94 28.01 -13.82 -4.78
CA THR A 94 28.86 -14.88 -5.30
C THR A 94 30.33 -14.58 -5.11
N ALA A 95 31.17 -15.63 -5.02
CA ALA A 95 32.63 -15.55 -5.04
C ALA A 95 33.16 -15.16 -6.44
N GLY A 96 34.51 -15.10 -6.58
CA GLY A 96 35.20 -14.73 -7.80
C GLY A 96 35.69 -13.30 -7.82
N ALA A 97 36.23 -12.86 -8.96
CA ALA A 97 36.70 -11.49 -9.15
C ALA A 97 35.50 -10.52 -9.20
N LYS A 98 35.53 -9.48 -8.38
CA LYS A 98 34.46 -8.50 -8.22
C LYS A 98 35.03 -7.08 -8.27
N THR A 99 34.25 -6.15 -8.81
CA THR A 99 34.58 -4.74 -8.79
C THR A 99 33.47 -3.97 -8.08
N LEU A 100 33.84 -3.08 -7.17
CA LEU A 100 32.93 -2.13 -6.55
C LEU A 100 33.22 -0.72 -7.03
N PHE A 101 32.17 0.06 -7.12
CA PHE A 101 32.20 1.48 -7.50
C PHE A 101 31.62 2.29 -6.35
N ALA A 102 32.43 3.18 -5.79
CA ALA A 102 32.06 4.09 -4.71
C ALA A 102 31.61 5.44 -5.28
N TRP A 103 30.53 5.95 -4.76
CA TRP A 103 29.87 7.18 -5.18
C TRP A 103 29.58 8.06 -3.96
N ALA A 104 29.64 9.38 -4.15
CA ALA A 104 29.22 10.36 -3.16
C ALA A 104 28.20 11.31 -3.76
N LYS A 105 27.30 11.87 -2.92
CA LYS A 105 26.39 12.94 -3.31
C LYS A 105 26.35 14.06 -2.27
N ASP A 106 26.01 15.27 -2.71
CA ASP A 106 25.76 16.45 -1.89
C ASP A 106 24.26 16.63 -1.57
N ALA A 107 23.93 17.71 -0.90
CA ALA A 107 22.54 18.08 -0.58
C ALA A 107 21.77 18.61 -1.80
N ALA A 108 22.47 19.15 -2.81
CA ALA A 108 21.86 19.65 -4.05
C ALA A 108 21.50 18.51 -5.04
N GLY A 109 21.91 17.27 -4.74
CA GLY A 109 21.66 16.08 -5.55
C GLY A 109 22.73 15.85 -6.64
N ASN A 110 23.86 16.55 -6.61
CA ASN A 110 24.95 16.25 -7.52
C ASN A 110 25.65 14.97 -7.08
N VAL A 111 25.92 14.07 -8.01
CA VAL A 111 26.58 12.77 -7.76
C VAL A 111 27.97 12.78 -8.38
N SER A 112 28.95 12.30 -7.64
CA SER A 112 30.37 12.23 -8.03
C SER A 112 30.62 11.38 -9.29
N ALA A 113 31.83 11.42 -9.81
CA ALA A 113 32.40 10.30 -10.54
C ALA A 113 32.66 9.14 -9.58
N SER A 114 32.68 7.89 -10.11
CA SER A 114 32.98 6.72 -9.29
C SER A 114 34.47 6.57 -9.03
N LYS A 115 34.80 6.00 -7.87
CA LYS A 115 36.13 5.43 -7.61
C LYS A 115 35.96 3.94 -7.42
N SER A 116 36.68 3.13 -8.22
CA SER A 116 36.53 1.68 -8.19
C SER A 116 37.65 0.96 -7.44
N ALA A 117 37.35 -0.21 -6.91
CA ALA A 117 38.31 -1.14 -6.34
C ALA A 117 37.87 -2.58 -6.63
N THR A 118 38.84 -3.47 -6.76
CA THR A 118 38.61 -4.88 -7.10
C THR A 118 38.98 -5.78 -5.93
N VAL A 119 38.25 -6.90 -5.80
CA VAL A 119 38.52 -7.96 -4.83
C VAL A 119 38.34 -9.31 -5.51
N THR A 120 39.25 -10.25 -5.24
CA THR A 120 39.00 -11.65 -5.58
C THR A 120 38.56 -12.40 -4.33
N ILE A 121 37.31 -12.89 -4.36
CA ILE A 121 36.72 -13.63 -3.25
C ILE A 121 36.96 -15.09 -3.48
N THR A 122 37.71 -15.71 -2.57
CA THR A 122 37.96 -17.14 -2.55
C THR A 122 37.54 -17.70 -1.20
N LEU A 123 36.41 -18.38 -1.16
CA LEU A 123 35.90 -18.98 0.07
C LEU A 123 36.75 -20.16 0.46
N THR A 124 37.54 -20.04 1.51
CA THR A 124 38.32 -21.16 2.07
C THR A 124 37.43 -21.94 3.05
N GLY A 125 36.98 -23.13 2.62
CA GLY A 125 36.30 -24.08 3.49
C GLY A 125 37.29 -24.70 4.49
N THR A 126 37.08 -24.50 5.78
CA THR A 126 37.73 -25.26 6.84
C THR A 126 37.04 -26.62 6.98
N GLY A 127 37.69 -27.69 6.48
CA GLY A 127 37.38 -29.07 6.86
C GLY A 127 37.20 -30.09 5.73
N GLY A 128 38.31 -30.68 5.27
CA GLY A 128 38.45 -32.07 4.86
C GLY A 128 37.71 -32.59 3.63
N GLY A 129 38.46 -32.78 2.52
CA GLY A 129 38.16 -33.81 1.50
C GLY A 129 37.67 -33.29 0.15
N GLY A 130 38.56 -33.27 -0.81
CA GLY A 130 38.55 -33.05 -2.24
C GLY A 130 37.22 -33.00 -2.99
N GLY A 131 37.04 -31.92 -3.72
CA GLY A 131 35.98 -31.78 -4.71
C GLY A 131 35.88 -30.34 -5.18
N THR A 132 36.37 -30.04 -6.36
CA THR A 132 36.26 -28.76 -7.06
C THR A 132 34.81 -28.53 -7.48
N GLY A 133 34.11 -27.60 -6.81
CA GLY A 133 32.80 -27.10 -7.22
C GLY A 133 32.13 -26.43 -6.05
N GLY A 134 31.94 -25.10 -6.12
CA GLY A 134 31.05 -24.41 -5.17
C GLY A 134 29.67 -25.10 -5.19
N THR A 135 29.16 -25.49 -4.02
CA THR A 135 27.86 -26.15 -3.91
C THR A 135 26.75 -25.16 -4.28
N SER A 136 26.20 -25.35 -5.47
CA SER A 136 24.95 -24.72 -5.88
C SER A 136 23.81 -25.37 -5.09
N GLY A 137 22.73 -24.63 -4.89
CA GLY A 137 21.59 -25.20 -4.18
C GLY A 137 20.38 -24.28 -4.12
N ILE A 138 19.37 -24.74 -3.40
CA ILE A 138 18.14 -24.03 -3.15
C ILE A 138 17.95 -24.00 -1.63
N SER A 139 17.58 -22.84 -1.09
CA SER A 139 17.21 -22.71 0.31
C SER A 139 15.98 -21.85 0.46
N GLY A 140 15.32 -21.90 1.59
CA GLY A 140 14.15 -21.06 1.86
C GLY A 140 13.47 -21.44 3.16
N VAL A 141 12.32 -20.82 3.38
CA VAL A 141 11.45 -21.11 4.51
C VAL A 141 10.04 -21.44 4.03
N ALA A 142 9.35 -22.28 4.77
CA ALA A 142 7.93 -22.57 4.59
C ALA A 142 7.14 -22.05 5.78
N VAL A 143 6.10 -21.27 5.50
CA VAL A 143 5.21 -20.68 6.51
C VAL A 143 3.75 -20.95 6.17
N ASP A 144 2.91 -20.96 7.20
CA ASP A 144 1.46 -20.93 7.04
C ASP A 144 1.06 -19.55 6.49
N ILE A 145 0.31 -19.55 5.39
CA ILE A 145 0.00 -18.33 4.65
C ILE A 145 -0.88 -17.35 5.45
N VAL A 146 -1.64 -17.85 6.42
CA VAL A 146 -2.52 -17.03 7.25
C VAL A 146 -1.83 -16.51 8.49
N THR A 147 -1.15 -17.43 9.21
CA THR A 147 -0.59 -17.11 10.53
C THR A 147 0.85 -16.61 10.46
N GLY A 148 1.54 -16.83 9.32
CA GLY A 148 2.98 -16.62 9.21
C GLY A 148 3.81 -17.61 10.04
N ALA A 149 3.17 -18.57 10.72
CA ALA A 149 3.86 -19.55 11.54
C ALA A 149 4.70 -20.48 10.67
N ALA A 150 5.91 -20.80 11.15
CA ALA A 150 6.80 -21.73 10.48
C ALA A 150 6.17 -23.13 10.35
N ILE A 151 6.27 -23.73 9.17
CA ILE A 151 5.78 -25.08 8.92
C ILE A 151 6.95 -26.06 9.00
N SER A 152 6.98 -26.84 10.06
CA SER A 152 7.95 -27.90 10.27
C SER A 152 7.51 -29.19 9.58
N GLY A 153 8.48 -29.94 9.04
CA GLY A 153 8.23 -31.25 8.44
C GLY A 153 7.48 -31.21 7.10
N ALA A 154 7.49 -30.10 6.39
CA ALA A 154 7.08 -30.05 4.99
C ALA A 154 8.20 -30.60 4.11
N VAL A 155 7.86 -31.33 3.06
CA VAL A 155 8.81 -31.91 2.11
C VAL A 155 8.87 -31.07 0.86
N VAL A 156 10.05 -30.49 0.57
CA VAL A 156 10.35 -29.78 -0.68
C VAL A 156 11.12 -30.74 -1.58
N SER A 157 10.71 -30.90 -2.83
CA SER A 157 11.33 -31.82 -3.78
C SER A 157 11.32 -31.29 -5.20
N ASP A 158 12.38 -31.61 -5.96
CA ASP A 158 12.46 -31.40 -7.41
C ASP A 158 12.07 -32.66 -8.22
N GLY A 159 11.63 -33.72 -7.52
CA GLY A 159 11.34 -35.03 -8.09
C GLY A 159 12.50 -36.01 -8.01
N THR A 160 13.76 -35.55 -7.83
CA THR A 160 14.97 -36.37 -7.70
C THR A 160 15.52 -36.27 -6.28
N HIS A 161 15.62 -35.05 -5.76
CA HIS A 161 16.09 -34.76 -4.41
C HIS A 161 14.95 -34.20 -3.56
N SER A 162 15.10 -34.28 -2.26
CA SER A 162 14.16 -33.72 -1.33
C SER A 162 14.81 -33.24 -0.05
N ALA A 163 14.21 -32.23 0.57
CA ALA A 163 14.56 -31.70 1.88
C ALA A 163 13.29 -31.51 2.73
N THR A 164 13.45 -31.70 4.03
CA THR A 164 12.35 -31.50 5.00
C THR A 164 12.58 -30.22 5.77
N THR A 165 11.54 -29.40 5.93
CA THR A 165 11.64 -28.15 6.67
C THR A 165 11.85 -28.39 8.17
N SER A 166 12.73 -27.60 8.78
CA SER A 166 13.04 -27.59 10.22
C SER A 166 11.89 -27.02 11.07
N SER A 167 12.09 -26.98 12.38
CA SER A 167 11.14 -26.31 13.31
C SER A 167 10.95 -24.82 13.03
N THR A 168 11.91 -24.17 12.34
CA THR A 168 11.79 -22.77 11.92
C THR A 168 11.26 -22.62 10.48
N GLY A 169 10.81 -23.73 9.87
CA GLY A 169 10.35 -23.76 8.48
C GLY A 169 11.47 -23.75 7.45
N ALA A 170 12.74 -23.66 7.86
CA ALA A 170 13.88 -23.56 6.95
C ALA A 170 14.22 -24.91 6.31
N TYR A 171 14.66 -24.86 5.04
CA TYR A 171 15.15 -26.01 4.30
C TYR A 171 16.34 -25.65 3.40
N THR A 172 17.10 -26.65 3.00
CA THR A 172 18.17 -26.53 2.00
C THR A 172 18.19 -27.78 1.13
N LEU A 173 18.28 -27.59 -0.19
CA LEU A 173 18.37 -28.61 -1.19
C LEU A 173 19.64 -28.37 -2.01
N SER A 174 20.52 -29.35 -2.10
CA SER A 174 21.77 -29.26 -2.88
C SER A 174 21.48 -29.61 -4.33
N GLU A 175 21.65 -28.62 -5.22
CA GLU A 175 21.34 -28.75 -6.65
C GLU A 175 22.47 -28.21 -7.51
N ALA A 176 22.70 -28.82 -8.65
CA ALA A 176 23.60 -28.30 -9.67
C ALA A 176 22.97 -27.05 -10.33
N ALA A 177 23.72 -26.32 -11.17
CA ALA A 177 23.15 -25.27 -11.99
C ALA A 177 22.12 -25.86 -12.97
N GLY A 178 20.92 -25.27 -13.00
CA GLY A 178 19.82 -25.76 -13.82
C GLY A 178 18.48 -25.13 -13.47
N ASN A 179 17.44 -25.50 -14.20
CA ASN A 179 16.06 -25.11 -13.91
C ASN A 179 15.33 -26.30 -13.27
N TYR A 180 14.71 -26.05 -12.13
CA TYR A 180 14.01 -27.05 -11.33
C TYR A 180 12.57 -26.67 -11.14
N THR A 181 11.66 -27.62 -11.30
CA THR A 181 10.28 -27.48 -10.81
C THR A 181 10.24 -28.08 -9.41
N LEU A 182 10.19 -27.19 -8.41
CA LEU A 182 10.09 -27.60 -7.01
C LEU A 182 8.62 -27.79 -6.64
N THR A 183 8.37 -28.84 -5.87
CA THR A 183 7.09 -29.07 -5.21
C THR A 183 7.26 -29.03 -3.71
N ILE A 184 6.29 -28.55 -2.99
CA ILE A 184 6.23 -28.67 -1.54
C ILE A 184 4.95 -29.37 -1.13
N SER A 185 5.05 -30.28 -0.17
CA SER A 185 3.91 -31.00 0.39
C SER A 185 4.02 -31.11 1.91
N LYS A 186 2.86 -31.03 2.57
CA LYS A 186 2.71 -31.25 4.02
C LYS A 186 1.31 -31.74 4.30
N SER A 187 1.16 -32.77 5.13
CA SER A 187 -0.16 -33.21 5.59
C SER A 187 -0.92 -32.05 6.25
N GLY A 188 -2.16 -31.84 5.85
CA GLY A 188 -2.97 -30.72 6.28
C GLY A 188 -2.76 -29.42 5.51
N TYR A 189 -1.95 -29.43 4.43
CA TYR A 189 -1.75 -28.30 3.53
C TYR A 189 -1.91 -28.71 2.07
N LEU A 190 -2.29 -27.77 1.23
CA LEU A 190 -2.33 -27.95 -0.23
C LEU A 190 -0.90 -28.00 -0.77
N ALA A 191 -0.60 -29.02 -1.58
CA ALA A 191 0.66 -29.09 -2.29
C ALA A 191 0.70 -27.99 -3.36
N THR A 192 1.87 -27.38 -3.56
CA THR A 192 2.08 -26.36 -4.58
C THR A 192 3.46 -26.51 -5.22
N SER A 193 3.70 -25.83 -6.36
CA SER A 193 4.95 -25.88 -7.07
C SER A 193 5.45 -24.50 -7.48
N GLN A 194 6.78 -24.37 -7.60
CA GLN A 194 7.45 -23.16 -8.11
C GLN A 194 8.62 -23.56 -9.00
N ILE A 195 9.00 -22.70 -9.94
CA ILE A 195 10.19 -22.88 -10.78
C ILE A 195 11.37 -22.14 -10.15
N ALA A 196 12.51 -22.80 -10.02
CA ALA A 196 13.74 -22.22 -9.52
C ALA A 196 14.87 -22.38 -10.54
N ALA A 197 15.48 -21.27 -10.96
CA ALA A 197 16.72 -21.28 -11.74
C ALA A 197 17.91 -21.19 -10.78
N VAL A 198 18.74 -22.23 -10.74
CA VAL A 198 19.96 -22.31 -9.94
C VAL A 198 21.15 -21.99 -10.84
N THR A 199 21.97 -21.05 -10.43
CA THR A 199 23.24 -20.71 -11.11
C THR A 199 24.40 -21.38 -10.42
N SER A 200 25.44 -21.71 -11.20
CA SER A 200 26.64 -22.40 -10.67
C SER A 200 27.28 -21.62 -9.52
N GLY A 201 27.55 -22.28 -8.42
CA GLY A 201 28.17 -21.69 -7.23
C GLY A 201 27.25 -20.77 -6.40
N ALA A 202 25.94 -20.73 -6.68
CA ALA A 202 25.00 -19.88 -5.97
C ALA A 202 23.84 -20.67 -5.34
N THR A 203 23.34 -20.19 -4.21
CA THR A 203 22.11 -20.68 -3.60
C THR A 203 20.92 -19.82 -4.01
N LYS A 204 19.91 -20.43 -4.64
CA LYS A 204 18.64 -19.78 -4.98
C LYS A 204 17.71 -19.83 -3.77
N THR A 205 17.19 -18.68 -3.34
CA THR A 205 16.16 -18.64 -2.30
C THR A 205 14.79 -18.85 -2.91
N VAL A 206 14.02 -19.81 -2.35
CA VAL A 206 12.63 -20.10 -2.71
C VAL A 206 11.84 -20.25 -1.41
N ASN A 207 10.98 -19.29 -1.12
CA ASN A 207 10.12 -19.31 0.06
C ASN A 207 8.73 -19.81 -0.31
N TRP A 208 8.08 -20.46 0.65
CA TRP A 208 6.77 -21.05 0.50
C TRP A 208 5.80 -20.48 1.52
N ALA A 209 4.63 -20.08 1.05
CA ALA A 209 3.47 -19.76 1.87
C ALA A 209 2.39 -20.81 1.57
N LEU A 210 2.16 -21.74 2.50
CA LEU A 210 1.26 -22.87 2.28
C LEU A 210 -0.14 -22.58 2.81
N THR A 211 -1.11 -22.97 2.00
CA THR A 211 -2.53 -22.95 2.35
C THR A 211 -2.91 -24.27 3.03
N LYS A 212 -3.59 -24.22 4.18
CA LYS A 212 -4.14 -25.43 4.80
C LYS A 212 -5.07 -26.17 3.84
N ALA A 213 -4.94 -27.49 3.76
CA ALA A 213 -5.93 -28.33 3.11
C ALA A 213 -7.12 -28.49 4.07
N TYR A 214 -8.18 -27.77 3.81
CA TYR A 214 -9.43 -28.05 4.51
C TYR A 214 -10.06 -29.30 3.88
N GLY A 215 -10.28 -30.31 4.70
CA GLY A 215 -11.07 -31.46 4.28
C GLY A 215 -12.43 -30.99 3.76
N THR A 216 -13.05 -31.79 2.88
CA THR A 216 -14.38 -31.53 2.34
C THR A 216 -15.36 -31.23 3.47
N GLN A 217 -15.53 -29.98 3.85
CA GLN A 217 -16.61 -29.58 4.74
C GLN A 217 -17.88 -29.57 3.91
N THR A 218 -18.74 -30.51 4.21
CA THR A 218 -20.09 -30.55 3.63
C THR A 218 -20.91 -29.44 4.27
N ILE A 219 -21.11 -28.35 3.55
CA ILE A 219 -22.05 -27.30 3.99
C ILE A 219 -23.44 -27.89 3.91
N PRO A 220 -24.20 -27.98 5.03
CA PRO A 220 -25.55 -28.57 5.01
C PRO A 220 -26.43 -27.81 4.02
N ALA A 221 -26.91 -28.52 2.99
CA ALA A 221 -27.71 -27.94 1.90
C ALA A 221 -29.00 -27.25 2.38
N SER A 222 -29.51 -27.65 3.57
CA SER A 222 -30.75 -27.14 4.15
C SER A 222 -30.70 -25.74 4.73
N LYS A 223 -29.52 -25.12 4.85
CA LYS A 223 -29.35 -23.82 5.52
C LYS A 223 -29.00 -22.64 4.62
N MET A 224 -28.72 -22.84 3.33
CA MET A 224 -28.27 -21.76 2.45
C MET A 224 -28.85 -21.87 1.05
N SER A 225 -30.06 -21.37 0.87
CA SER A 225 -30.65 -21.23 -0.47
C SER A 225 -30.07 -20.05 -1.23
N TYR A 226 -29.51 -19.05 -0.50
CA TYR A 226 -28.94 -17.84 -1.04
C TYR A 226 -27.55 -17.57 -0.41
N VAL A 227 -26.65 -17.05 -1.21
CA VAL A 227 -25.29 -16.65 -0.82
C VAL A 227 -25.09 -15.20 -1.19
N ILE A 228 -24.54 -14.42 -0.26
CA ILE A 228 -24.11 -13.04 -0.50
C ILE A 228 -22.59 -13.02 -0.40
N LEU A 229 -21.92 -12.66 -1.48
CA LEU A 229 -20.51 -12.33 -1.48
C LEU A 229 -20.41 -10.82 -1.54
N ALA A 230 -19.85 -10.21 -0.50
CA ALA A 230 -19.79 -8.77 -0.38
C ALA A 230 -18.40 -8.32 0.01
N TRP A 231 -18.01 -7.14 -0.44
CA TRP A 231 -16.68 -6.58 -0.23
C TRP A 231 -16.72 -5.05 -0.23
N ASN A 232 -15.67 -4.45 0.34
CA ASN A 232 -15.35 -3.05 0.16
C ASN A 232 -14.47 -2.88 -1.08
N ASP A 233 -14.70 -1.85 -1.87
CA ASP A 233 -14.01 -1.64 -3.16
C ASP A 233 -12.49 -1.46 -3.03
N LEU A 234 -12.01 -0.79 -1.98
CA LEU A 234 -10.61 -0.39 -1.84
C LEU A 234 -9.84 -1.15 -0.75
N GLY A 235 -10.55 -1.62 0.29
CA GLY A 235 -9.96 -2.24 1.47
C GLY A 235 -9.57 -1.27 2.59
N MET A 236 -9.47 0.04 2.34
CA MET A 236 -9.34 1.11 3.33
C MET A 236 -9.56 2.46 2.67
N HIS A 237 -10.58 3.19 3.09
CA HIS A 237 -10.81 4.57 2.68
C HIS A 237 -10.10 5.56 3.61
N CYS A 238 -9.65 6.68 3.04
CA CYS A 238 -9.11 7.79 3.81
C CYS A 238 -10.25 8.76 4.16
N ASP A 239 -10.22 9.27 5.38
CA ASP A 239 -11.12 10.32 5.86
C ASP A 239 -10.30 11.44 6.50
N GLN A 240 -10.87 12.60 6.64
CA GLN A 240 -10.27 13.78 7.24
C GLN A 240 -10.92 14.08 8.58
N ASN A 241 -10.14 14.39 9.61
CA ASN A 241 -10.68 14.65 10.95
C ASN A 241 -11.39 16.00 11.07
N ASP A 242 -10.93 17.01 10.34
CA ASP A 242 -11.42 18.39 10.49
C ASP A 242 -11.50 19.06 9.12
N TYR A 243 -12.64 19.61 8.81
CA TYR A 243 -12.98 20.28 7.55
C TYR A 243 -13.00 21.81 7.66
N SER A 244 -12.58 22.38 8.79
CA SER A 244 -12.63 23.82 9.03
C SER A 244 -11.51 24.62 8.35
N TYR A 245 -10.57 23.96 7.68
CA TYR A 245 -9.46 24.60 6.96
C TYR A 245 -9.51 24.36 5.46
N PHE A 246 -9.59 23.11 5.07
CA PHE A 246 -9.70 22.67 3.68
C PHE A 246 -10.30 21.26 3.61
N MET A 247 -10.65 20.84 2.42
CA MET A 247 -11.07 19.47 2.15
C MET A 247 -10.18 18.83 1.09
N VAL A 248 -9.63 17.65 1.41
CA VAL A 248 -8.98 16.74 0.44
C VAL A 248 -10.02 15.75 -0.06
N LEU A 249 -10.59 14.95 0.86
CA LEU A 249 -11.62 13.93 0.59
C LEU A 249 -12.71 14.04 1.67
N PRO A 250 -14.00 13.90 1.31
CA PRO A 250 -15.10 13.82 2.26
C PRO A 250 -15.16 12.43 2.91
N PRO A 251 -15.96 12.22 3.96
CA PRO A 251 -16.30 10.89 4.43
C PRO A 251 -16.92 10.09 3.29
N TYR A 252 -16.32 8.92 2.97
CA TYR A 252 -16.69 8.17 1.78
C TYR A 252 -16.29 6.70 1.93
N ASN A 253 -17.19 5.80 1.61
CA ASN A 253 -16.93 4.38 1.52
C ASN A 253 -17.85 3.73 0.48
N THR A 254 -17.45 2.61 -0.07
CA THR A 254 -18.26 1.88 -1.07
C THR A 254 -18.34 0.42 -0.69
N LEU A 255 -19.55 -0.13 -0.76
CA LEU A 255 -19.81 -1.55 -0.59
C LEU A 255 -20.39 -2.14 -1.86
N HIS A 256 -19.93 -3.33 -2.20
CA HIS A 256 -20.44 -4.16 -3.29
C HIS A 256 -20.98 -5.48 -2.73
N ALA A 257 -21.95 -6.06 -3.43
CA ALA A 257 -22.48 -7.37 -3.12
C ALA A 257 -22.94 -8.11 -4.38
N GLN A 258 -22.55 -9.35 -4.51
CA GLN A 258 -23.13 -10.28 -5.47
C GLN A 258 -24.01 -11.31 -4.74
N VAL A 259 -25.22 -11.47 -5.22
CA VAL A 259 -26.20 -12.39 -4.62
C VAL A 259 -26.37 -13.59 -5.53
N PHE A 260 -26.23 -14.78 -4.97
CA PHE A 260 -26.37 -16.01 -5.72
C PHE A 260 -27.49 -16.88 -5.14
N ARG A 261 -28.26 -17.50 -6.02
CA ARG A 261 -29.12 -18.64 -5.65
C ARG A 261 -28.28 -19.91 -5.77
N ARG A 262 -28.13 -20.62 -4.66
CA ARG A 262 -27.42 -21.90 -4.65
C ARG A 262 -28.13 -22.92 -5.50
N GLY A 263 -27.46 -23.56 -6.44
CA GLY A 263 -28.05 -24.47 -7.40
C GLY A 263 -27.15 -25.65 -7.76
N GLY A 264 -27.70 -26.63 -8.53
CA GLY A 264 -27.00 -27.85 -8.95
C GLY A 264 -25.86 -27.59 -9.91
N GLU A 265 -26.13 -27.32 -11.16
CA GLU A 265 -25.14 -27.14 -12.21
C GLU A 265 -24.76 -25.67 -12.46
N GLY A 266 -25.48 -24.71 -11.86
CA GLY A 266 -25.17 -23.28 -11.95
C GLY A 266 -25.69 -22.53 -10.74
N ALA A 267 -24.77 -21.83 -10.03
CA ALA A 267 -25.19 -20.82 -9.09
C ALA A 267 -25.73 -19.62 -9.89
N GLY A 268 -27.04 -19.36 -9.77
CA GLY A 268 -27.67 -18.25 -10.49
C GLY A 268 -27.32 -16.91 -9.83
N LEU A 269 -26.62 -16.01 -10.54
CA LEU A 269 -26.47 -14.63 -10.10
C LEU A 269 -27.85 -13.94 -10.12
N ILE A 270 -28.23 -13.32 -9.00
CA ILE A 270 -29.50 -12.64 -8.82
C ILE A 270 -29.30 -11.14 -8.97
N THR A 271 -29.91 -10.56 -9.98
CA THR A 271 -29.88 -9.14 -10.28
C THR A 271 -31.27 -8.49 -10.29
N SER A 272 -32.30 -9.24 -9.98
CA SER A 272 -33.69 -8.76 -9.93
C SER A 272 -34.55 -9.60 -9.01
N GLY A 273 -35.74 -9.12 -8.69
CA GLY A 273 -36.74 -9.84 -7.86
C GLY A 273 -36.40 -9.88 -6.37
N VAL A 274 -35.37 -9.15 -5.94
CA VAL A 274 -34.95 -9.00 -4.55
C VAL A 274 -34.67 -7.53 -4.23
N THR A 275 -34.74 -7.19 -2.95
CA THR A 275 -34.17 -5.95 -2.42
C THR A 275 -32.90 -6.31 -1.67
N VAL A 276 -31.80 -5.62 -1.98
CA VAL A 276 -30.53 -5.72 -1.25
C VAL A 276 -30.33 -4.42 -0.51
N SER A 277 -30.16 -4.48 0.80
CA SER A 277 -29.99 -3.31 1.66
C SER A 277 -28.78 -3.46 2.56
N TYR A 278 -28.24 -2.34 3.02
CA TYR A 278 -27.13 -2.28 3.97
C TYR A 278 -27.47 -1.39 5.16
N ALA A 279 -26.87 -1.65 6.30
CA ALA A 279 -26.93 -0.80 7.47
C ALA A 279 -25.70 -1.02 8.36
N PHE A 280 -25.28 0.02 9.07
CA PHE A 280 -24.22 -0.05 10.08
C PHE A 280 -24.84 -0.06 11.47
N PRO A 281 -24.77 -1.16 12.24
CA PRO A 281 -25.42 -1.23 13.56
C PRO A 281 -24.84 -0.28 14.61
N LYS A 282 -23.57 0.15 14.41
CA LYS A 282 -22.83 0.97 15.38
C LYS A 282 -22.42 2.35 14.85
N LYS A 283 -22.64 2.61 13.56
CA LYS A 283 -22.25 3.87 12.89
C LYS A 283 -23.47 4.46 12.21
N THR A 284 -24.46 4.85 13.03
CA THR A 284 -25.75 5.38 12.55
C THR A 284 -25.75 6.92 12.46
N ASN A 285 -24.73 7.58 13.02
CA ASN A 285 -24.62 9.03 13.04
C ASN A 285 -23.17 9.52 12.95
N SER A 286 -22.63 9.57 11.76
CA SER A 286 -21.26 10.05 11.51
C SER A 286 -21.05 11.53 11.86
N ALA A 287 -22.11 12.34 11.87
CA ALA A 287 -22.03 13.76 12.22
C ALA A 287 -21.64 14.01 13.70
N LEU A 288 -21.66 12.97 14.56
CA LEU A 288 -21.12 13.04 15.92
C LEU A 288 -19.59 13.16 15.93
N HIS A 289 -18.91 12.72 14.86
CA HIS A 289 -17.47 12.49 14.86
C HIS A 289 -16.72 13.26 13.77
N THR A 290 -17.43 14.03 12.95
CA THR A 290 -16.86 14.90 11.92
C THR A 290 -17.67 16.17 11.77
N ASN A 291 -17.00 17.28 11.46
CA ASN A 291 -17.62 18.55 11.15
C ASN A 291 -17.91 18.74 9.64
N PHE A 292 -17.79 17.68 8.83
CA PHE A 292 -17.94 17.74 7.36
C PHE A 292 -19.22 18.49 6.94
N TRP A 293 -20.38 18.13 7.48
CA TRP A 293 -21.66 18.71 7.05
C TRP A 293 -21.82 20.20 7.40
N ALA A 294 -21.08 20.68 8.40
CA ALA A 294 -21.05 22.11 8.73
C ALA A 294 -20.33 22.92 7.63
N TYR A 295 -19.38 22.32 6.94
CA TYR A 295 -18.57 22.97 5.90
C TYR A 295 -18.93 22.51 4.48
N ALA A 296 -19.65 21.43 4.30
CA ALA A 296 -20.03 20.88 2.99
C ALA A 296 -20.63 21.92 2.02
N PRO A 297 -21.50 22.86 2.46
CA PRO A 297 -22.01 23.90 1.56
C PRO A 297 -20.91 24.83 1.03
N GLN A 298 -19.87 25.11 1.81
CA GLN A 298 -18.75 25.95 1.38
C GLN A 298 -17.87 25.23 0.33
N TYR A 299 -17.86 23.89 0.34
CA TYR A 299 -17.20 23.04 -0.64
C TYR A 299 -18.06 22.77 -1.89
N GLY A 300 -19.26 23.35 -1.95
CA GLY A 300 -20.17 23.18 -3.08
C GLY A 300 -21.09 21.94 -2.98
N PHE A 301 -21.13 21.27 -1.82
CA PHE A 301 -22.02 20.12 -1.62
C PHE A 301 -23.25 20.52 -0.80
N SER A 302 -24.42 20.26 -1.36
CA SER A 302 -25.71 20.47 -0.68
C SER A 302 -26.33 19.12 -0.34
N VAL A 303 -25.82 18.49 0.72
CA VAL A 303 -26.26 17.17 1.18
C VAL A 303 -26.77 17.23 2.61
N PRO A 304 -27.83 16.47 2.95
CA PRO A 304 -28.32 16.36 4.33
C PRO A 304 -27.27 15.77 5.26
N THR A 305 -27.40 16.03 6.56
CA THR A 305 -26.56 15.40 7.58
C THR A 305 -26.64 13.88 7.48
N ASN A 306 -25.49 13.20 7.61
CA ASN A 306 -25.35 11.74 7.45
C ASN A 306 -25.68 11.20 6.04
N VAL A 307 -25.68 12.06 5.05
CA VAL A 307 -25.74 11.68 3.64
C VAL A 307 -24.43 12.08 2.96
N GLY A 308 -23.85 11.14 2.22
CA GLY A 308 -22.60 11.37 1.48
C GLY A 308 -22.80 12.24 0.25
N ILE A 309 -21.70 12.68 -0.34
CA ILE A 309 -21.72 13.54 -1.54
C ILE A 309 -22.40 12.90 -2.74
N SER A 310 -22.44 11.58 -2.81
CA SER A 310 -23.17 10.80 -3.83
C SER A 310 -24.67 10.66 -3.55
N GLY A 311 -25.18 11.24 -2.47
CA GLY A 311 -26.57 11.09 -2.05
C GLY A 311 -26.86 9.82 -1.25
N THR A 312 -25.85 9.06 -0.87
CA THR A 312 -25.95 7.77 -0.19
C THR A 312 -25.98 7.98 1.33
N PRO A 313 -27.01 7.49 2.05
CA PRO A 313 -27.10 7.57 3.51
C PRO A 313 -26.25 6.50 4.20
N LEU A 314 -26.26 6.47 5.56
CA LEU A 314 -25.59 5.46 6.37
C LEU A 314 -26.29 4.08 6.36
N ALA A 315 -27.53 4.03 5.92
CA ALA A 315 -28.29 2.80 5.70
C ALA A 315 -29.30 3.02 4.57
N GLY A 316 -29.51 2.00 3.74
CA GLY A 316 -30.43 2.11 2.61
C GLY A 316 -30.39 0.90 1.70
N ASP A 317 -31.08 1.00 0.58
CA ASP A 317 -31.07 0.00 -0.45
C ASP A 317 -29.85 0.19 -1.38
N MET A 318 -29.28 -0.91 -1.84
CA MET A 318 -28.22 -0.95 -2.83
C MET A 318 -28.80 -0.95 -4.24
N THR A 319 -28.10 -0.39 -5.18
CA THR A 319 -28.47 -0.36 -6.61
C THR A 319 -27.55 -1.26 -7.42
N LEU A 320 -27.99 -1.72 -8.57
CA LEU A 320 -27.09 -2.45 -9.48
C LEU A 320 -26.05 -1.51 -10.07
N ASP A 321 -24.81 -2.00 -10.17
CA ASP A 321 -23.74 -1.34 -10.87
C ASP A 321 -24.05 -1.12 -12.37
N ALA A 322 -23.26 -0.31 -13.05
CA ALA A 322 -23.47 0.00 -14.46
C ALA A 322 -23.42 -1.22 -15.39
N LYS A 323 -22.82 -2.33 -14.93
CA LYS A 323 -22.76 -3.62 -15.66
C LYS A 323 -23.93 -4.54 -15.33
N GLY A 324 -24.72 -4.22 -14.29
CA GLY A 324 -25.82 -5.07 -13.83
C GLY A 324 -25.33 -6.38 -13.18
N LEU A 325 -24.13 -6.40 -12.62
CA LEU A 325 -23.49 -7.61 -12.08
C LEU A 325 -23.39 -7.63 -10.55
N SER A 326 -23.26 -6.48 -9.92
CA SER A 326 -23.22 -6.36 -8.46
C SER A 326 -24.17 -5.28 -7.96
N TRP A 327 -24.64 -5.47 -6.75
CA TRP A 327 -25.34 -4.43 -5.99
C TRP A 327 -24.30 -3.55 -5.32
N GLU A 328 -24.48 -2.23 -5.35
CA GLU A 328 -23.53 -1.29 -4.81
C GLU A 328 -24.18 -0.17 -3.99
N ALA A 329 -23.48 0.30 -2.98
CA ALA A 329 -23.76 1.50 -2.22
C ALA A 329 -22.50 2.38 -2.25
N VAL A 330 -22.53 3.43 -3.06
CA VAL A 330 -21.36 4.26 -3.38
C VAL A 330 -21.40 5.54 -2.57
N GLY A 331 -20.31 5.84 -1.86
CA GLY A 331 -20.16 7.10 -1.13
C GLY A 331 -20.88 7.14 0.23
N ILE A 332 -20.90 6.03 0.94
CA ILE A 332 -21.44 5.94 2.30
C ILE A 332 -20.57 6.78 3.24
N PRO A 333 -21.12 7.77 3.96
CA PRO A 333 -20.31 8.72 4.72
C PRO A 333 -19.97 8.22 6.13
N ILE A 334 -19.36 7.05 6.26
CA ILE A 334 -18.90 6.52 7.55
C ILE A 334 -17.58 7.14 7.99
N THR A 335 -17.39 7.21 9.30
CA THR A 335 -16.13 7.62 9.96
C THR A 335 -15.52 6.46 10.74
N PRO A 336 -14.24 6.55 11.17
CA PRO A 336 -13.59 5.47 11.94
C PRO A 336 -14.02 5.46 13.43
N TYR A 337 -15.23 5.90 13.73
CA TYR A 337 -15.78 5.92 15.09
C TYR A 337 -17.17 5.28 15.13
N ASP A 338 -17.44 4.51 16.15
CA ASP A 338 -18.78 4.08 16.51
C ASP A 338 -19.58 5.22 17.13
N ASP A 339 -20.89 5.11 17.23
CA ASP A 339 -21.78 6.16 17.75
C ASP A 339 -21.45 6.59 19.19
N ASP A 340 -20.82 5.70 19.98
CA ASP A 340 -20.37 5.95 21.36
C ASP A 340 -18.98 6.63 21.43
N GLY A 341 -18.36 6.92 20.31
CA GLY A 341 -17.02 7.50 20.20
C GLY A 341 -15.88 6.48 20.25
N THR A 342 -16.17 5.20 20.29
CA THR A 342 -15.13 4.16 20.21
C THR A 342 -14.46 4.22 18.84
N TRP A 343 -13.12 4.27 18.81
CA TRP A 343 -12.38 4.23 17.57
C TRP A 343 -12.40 2.83 16.97
N ASP A 344 -13.11 2.68 15.87
CA ASP A 344 -13.26 1.45 15.09
C ASP A 344 -13.09 1.72 13.60
N PRO A 345 -11.86 1.65 13.08
CA PRO A 345 -11.58 1.88 11.66
C PRO A 345 -12.03 0.72 10.76
N TYR A 346 -12.47 -0.39 11.33
CA TYR A 346 -12.93 -1.57 10.61
C TYR A 346 -14.42 -1.81 10.81
N GLY A 347 -15.19 -0.73 10.73
CA GLY A 347 -16.64 -0.76 10.89
C GLY A 347 -17.32 -1.82 10.01
N THR A 348 -18.29 -2.51 10.57
CA THR A 348 -18.98 -3.60 9.90
C THR A 348 -20.40 -3.19 9.52
N ALA A 349 -20.72 -3.35 8.23
CA ALA A 349 -22.08 -3.23 7.71
C ALA A 349 -22.76 -4.60 7.68
N VAL A 350 -24.07 -4.62 7.87
CA VAL A 350 -24.93 -5.78 7.63
C VAL A 350 -25.61 -5.60 6.28
N ILE A 351 -25.33 -6.50 5.34
CA ILE A 351 -26.04 -6.57 4.05
C ILE A 351 -27.15 -7.59 4.17
N THR A 352 -28.37 -7.21 3.81
CA THR A 352 -29.57 -8.04 3.90
C THR A 352 -30.26 -8.13 2.55
N VAL A 353 -30.58 -9.36 2.12
CA VAL A 353 -31.36 -9.64 0.92
C VAL A 353 -32.75 -10.07 1.31
N LYS A 354 -33.78 -9.45 0.73
CA LYS A 354 -35.19 -9.73 0.95
C LYS A 354 -35.90 -10.09 -0.36
N ASP A 355 -36.90 -10.97 -0.28
CA ASP A 355 -37.82 -11.23 -1.40
C ASP A 355 -38.82 -10.07 -1.60
N SER A 356 -39.64 -10.19 -2.66
CA SER A 356 -40.70 -9.20 -2.96
C SER A 356 -41.78 -9.09 -1.89
N SER A 357 -41.87 -10.06 -0.97
CA SER A 357 -42.77 -10.06 0.17
C SER A 357 -42.16 -9.49 1.44
N GLY A 358 -40.89 -9.08 1.37
CA GLY A 358 -40.12 -8.52 2.49
C GLY A 358 -39.49 -9.58 3.42
N ASN A 359 -39.58 -10.88 3.09
CA ASN A 359 -38.93 -11.91 3.89
C ASN A 359 -37.42 -11.89 3.67
N VAL A 360 -36.65 -12.01 4.74
CA VAL A 360 -35.20 -12.10 4.69
C VAL A 360 -34.79 -13.45 4.11
N LEU A 361 -34.07 -13.40 2.98
CA LEU A 361 -33.51 -14.58 2.32
C LEU A 361 -32.12 -14.92 2.86
N GLN A 362 -31.30 -13.91 3.11
CA GLN A 362 -29.95 -14.04 3.67
C GLN A 362 -29.49 -12.69 4.21
N SER A 363 -28.51 -12.72 5.14
CA SER A 363 -27.82 -11.55 5.65
C SER A 363 -26.35 -11.90 5.89
N VAL A 364 -25.43 -10.98 5.68
CA VAL A 364 -23.98 -11.13 5.94
C VAL A 364 -23.42 -9.85 6.53
N ASP A 365 -22.35 -10.00 7.31
CA ASP A 365 -21.55 -8.89 7.77
C ASP A 365 -20.41 -8.66 6.76
N VAL A 366 -20.13 -7.39 6.46
CA VAL A 366 -19.03 -6.98 5.59
C VAL A 366 -18.29 -5.81 6.20
N VAL A 367 -16.98 -5.86 6.19
CA VAL A 367 -16.15 -4.75 6.67
C VAL A 367 -16.15 -3.59 5.67
N ALA A 368 -16.32 -2.38 6.17
CA ALA A 368 -16.19 -1.13 5.41
C ALA A 368 -15.11 -0.25 6.08
N PRO A 369 -13.83 -0.48 5.78
CA PRO A 369 -12.75 0.15 6.51
C PRO A 369 -12.61 1.62 6.13
N VAL A 370 -12.38 2.46 7.14
CA VAL A 370 -12.10 3.89 6.98
C VAL A 370 -11.11 4.35 8.04
N SER A 371 -10.18 5.23 7.69
CA SER A 371 -9.19 5.74 8.61
C SER A 371 -8.91 7.22 8.39
N THR A 372 -8.76 7.93 9.49
CA THR A 372 -8.25 9.31 9.52
C THR A 372 -6.74 9.36 9.77
N GLU A 373 -6.04 8.23 9.72
CA GLU A 373 -4.61 8.14 9.93
C GLU A 373 -3.85 8.66 8.70
N MET A 374 -3.78 9.98 8.59
CA MET A 374 -2.92 10.68 7.65
C MET A 374 -1.85 11.43 8.42
N MET A 375 -0.59 11.08 8.19
CA MET A 375 0.55 11.53 9.00
C MET A 375 1.20 12.82 8.47
N CYS A 376 0.41 13.73 7.89
CA CYS A 376 0.90 15.03 7.40
C CYS A 376 1.62 15.83 8.50
N SER A 377 1.23 15.62 9.76
CA SER A 377 1.86 16.21 10.95
C SER A 377 3.33 15.79 11.16
N ASN A 378 3.81 14.74 10.49
CA ASN A 378 5.24 14.40 10.51
C ASN A 378 6.13 15.49 9.89
N CYS A 379 5.57 16.30 8.97
CA CYS A 379 6.31 17.33 8.25
C CYS A 379 5.64 18.71 8.34
N HIS A 380 4.33 18.76 8.56
CA HIS A 380 3.55 19.99 8.65
C HIS A 380 3.06 20.24 10.08
N GLY A 381 2.98 21.52 10.48
CA GLY A 381 2.51 21.92 11.79
C GLY A 381 3.62 22.48 12.68
N ASP A 382 3.37 22.44 13.97
CA ASP A 382 4.23 22.99 15.03
C ASP A 382 5.03 21.91 15.79
N GLY A 383 5.10 20.69 15.23
CA GLY A 383 5.73 19.53 15.86
C GLY A 383 4.86 18.86 16.92
N THR A 384 3.60 19.25 17.02
CA THR A 384 2.60 18.61 17.89
C THR A 384 1.58 17.83 17.05
N THR A 385 0.67 17.13 17.71
CA THR A 385 -0.47 16.45 17.04
C THR A 385 -1.65 17.40 16.79
N ASN A 386 -1.46 18.70 16.88
CA ASN A 386 -2.51 19.69 16.65
C ASN A 386 -2.91 19.71 15.15
N GLN A 387 -4.08 19.20 14.84
CA GLN A 387 -4.61 19.10 13.48
C GLN A 387 -4.77 20.47 12.82
N GLN A 388 -5.22 21.47 13.56
CA GLN A 388 -5.42 22.83 13.04
C GLN A 388 -4.10 23.51 12.69
N ALA A 389 -3.07 23.36 13.56
CA ALA A 389 -1.73 23.87 13.28
C ALA A 389 -1.12 23.19 12.03
N MET A 390 -1.32 21.88 11.89
CA MET A 390 -0.88 21.13 10.73
C MET A 390 -1.57 21.60 9.45
N GLN A 391 -2.90 21.75 9.46
CA GLN A 391 -3.67 22.17 8.30
C GLN A 391 -3.33 23.62 7.90
N LEU A 392 -3.19 24.53 8.87
CA LEU A 392 -2.75 25.90 8.60
C LEU A 392 -1.36 25.95 7.98
N SER A 393 -0.43 25.16 8.48
CA SER A 393 0.93 25.03 7.91
C SER A 393 0.89 24.57 6.45
N ILE A 394 0.00 23.64 6.10
CA ILE A 394 -0.20 23.19 4.71
C ILE A 394 -0.66 24.35 3.82
N LEU A 395 -1.68 25.11 4.27
CA LEU A 395 -2.19 26.27 3.50
C LEU A 395 -1.10 27.34 3.32
N GLN A 396 -0.33 27.64 4.37
CA GLN A 396 0.76 28.62 4.32
C GLN A 396 1.88 28.16 3.36
N ALA A 397 2.23 26.88 3.38
CA ALA A 397 3.19 26.33 2.45
C ALA A 397 2.68 26.41 1.01
N HIS A 398 1.42 26.08 0.77
CA HIS A 398 0.79 26.18 -0.55
C HIS A 398 0.81 27.63 -1.06
N ASP A 399 0.43 28.60 -0.21
CA ASP A 399 0.43 30.03 -0.55
C ASP A 399 1.84 30.52 -0.90
N SER A 400 2.84 30.11 -0.13
CA SER A 400 4.23 30.47 -0.34
C SER A 400 4.79 29.95 -1.68
N TYR A 401 4.40 28.74 -2.08
CA TYR A 401 4.89 28.12 -3.32
C TYR A 401 4.14 28.60 -4.56
N ASN A 402 2.83 28.85 -4.44
CA ASN A 402 1.94 29.05 -5.58
C ASN A 402 1.38 30.49 -5.67
N GLY A 403 1.72 31.38 -4.72
CA GLY A 403 1.23 32.75 -4.68
C GLY A 403 -0.29 32.85 -4.48
N THR A 404 -0.87 31.87 -3.79
CA THR A 404 -2.31 31.85 -3.44
C THR A 404 -2.56 32.57 -2.11
N THR A 405 -3.81 32.61 -1.66
CA THR A 405 -4.23 33.30 -0.40
C THR A 405 -5.08 32.39 0.50
N LEU A 406 -4.90 31.06 0.41
CA LEU A 406 -5.76 30.09 1.07
C LEU A 406 -5.74 30.22 2.61
N ALA A 407 -4.55 30.43 3.20
CA ALA A 407 -4.42 30.67 4.64
C ALA A 407 -5.11 31.97 5.08
N ALA A 408 -5.01 33.04 4.28
CA ALA A 408 -5.69 34.30 4.57
C ALA A 408 -7.21 34.20 4.36
N ASP A 409 -7.68 33.40 3.42
CA ASP A 409 -9.10 33.13 3.22
C ASP A 409 -9.67 32.33 4.39
N GLN A 410 -8.95 31.32 4.87
CA GLN A 410 -9.35 30.53 6.04
C GLN A 410 -9.52 31.39 7.29
N THR A 411 -8.64 32.37 7.55
CA THR A 411 -8.79 33.31 8.69
C THR A 411 -10.03 34.19 8.60
N LYS A 412 -10.61 34.32 7.41
CA LYS A 412 -11.88 35.01 7.17
C LYS A 412 -13.09 34.05 7.17
N GLY A 413 -12.88 32.79 7.52
CA GLY A 413 -13.91 31.75 7.57
C GLY A 413 -14.27 31.15 6.20
N LYS A 414 -13.48 31.44 5.16
CA LYS A 414 -13.66 30.84 3.84
C LYS A 414 -12.71 29.64 3.68
N VAL A 415 -13.27 28.47 3.45
CA VAL A 415 -12.53 27.21 3.24
C VAL A 415 -12.62 26.79 1.78
N HIS A 416 -11.65 25.98 1.34
CA HIS A 416 -11.53 25.53 -0.05
C HIS A 416 -11.38 24.01 -0.14
N ALA A 417 -12.08 23.36 -1.07
CA ALA A 417 -11.72 22.02 -1.48
C ALA A 417 -10.49 22.08 -2.41
N CYS A 418 -9.53 21.20 -2.22
CA CYS A 418 -8.38 21.09 -3.12
C CYS A 418 -8.83 20.88 -4.57
N ALA A 419 -9.92 20.13 -4.74
CA ALA A 419 -10.52 19.82 -6.03
C ALA A 419 -11.19 21.01 -6.73
N GLU A 420 -11.37 22.18 -6.09
CA GLU A 420 -11.81 23.42 -6.77
C GLU A 420 -10.80 23.89 -7.82
N CYS A 421 -9.52 23.60 -7.59
CA CYS A 421 -8.43 23.99 -8.47
C CYS A 421 -7.77 22.79 -9.13
N HIS A 422 -7.56 21.69 -8.40
CA HIS A 422 -6.95 20.47 -8.87
C HIS A 422 -8.02 19.47 -9.29
N SER A 423 -8.02 19.01 -10.53
CA SER A 423 -9.02 18.00 -10.93
C SER A 423 -8.91 16.75 -10.07
N ASP A 424 -10.05 16.20 -9.66
CA ASP A 424 -10.13 14.99 -8.84
C ASP A 424 -11.25 14.07 -9.34
N ASN A 425 -10.87 12.89 -9.82
CA ASN A 425 -11.82 11.92 -10.35
C ASN A 425 -12.66 11.25 -9.23
N ALA A 426 -12.14 11.17 -8.00
CA ALA A 426 -12.91 10.64 -6.87
C ALA A 426 -14.12 11.51 -6.53
N LEU A 427 -13.97 12.84 -6.69
CA LEU A 427 -15.03 13.82 -6.44
C LEU A 427 -15.81 14.20 -7.71
N GLY A 428 -15.37 13.72 -8.89
CA GLY A 428 -15.94 14.15 -10.17
C GLY A 428 -15.71 15.64 -10.48
N MET A 429 -14.72 16.27 -9.84
CA MET A 429 -14.44 17.70 -9.99
C MET A 429 -13.38 17.94 -11.06
N PRO A 430 -13.65 18.80 -12.08
CA PRO A 430 -12.74 19.00 -13.21
C PRO A 430 -11.53 19.88 -12.88
N GLY A 431 -11.51 20.56 -11.74
CA GLY A 431 -10.48 21.53 -11.38
C GLY A 431 -10.44 22.74 -12.31
N LYS A 432 -9.31 23.45 -12.33
CA LYS A 432 -9.09 24.61 -13.22
C LYS A 432 -8.15 24.22 -14.37
N PRO A 433 -8.39 24.74 -15.59
CA PRO A 433 -7.52 24.50 -16.72
C PRO A 433 -6.06 24.89 -16.45
N GLY A 434 -5.11 24.03 -16.81
CA GLY A 434 -3.69 24.29 -16.66
C GLY A 434 -3.12 24.00 -15.25
N ILE A 435 -3.95 23.55 -14.31
CA ILE A 435 -3.51 23.09 -12.98
C ILE A 435 -3.45 21.56 -12.98
N GLU A 436 -2.37 21.00 -12.41
CA GLU A 436 -2.19 19.55 -12.25
C GLU A 436 -3.37 18.95 -11.45
N SER A 437 -3.73 17.69 -11.75
CA SER A 437 -4.71 16.96 -10.92
C SER A 437 -4.22 16.85 -9.47
N LEU A 438 -5.14 16.70 -8.53
CA LEU A 438 -4.79 16.61 -7.11
C LEU A 438 -3.77 15.51 -6.83
N SER A 439 -4.00 14.32 -7.38
CA SER A 439 -3.08 13.21 -7.23
C SER A 439 -1.69 13.52 -7.80
N LEU A 440 -1.61 14.14 -9.00
CA LEU A 440 -0.32 14.51 -9.58
C LEU A 440 0.38 15.60 -8.75
N ALA A 441 -0.32 16.66 -8.36
CA ALA A 441 0.24 17.75 -7.58
C ALA A 441 0.85 17.25 -6.25
N MET A 442 0.10 16.38 -5.53
CA MET A 442 0.55 15.80 -4.27
C MET A 442 1.81 14.95 -4.43
N HIS A 443 1.82 14.01 -5.37
CA HIS A 443 2.95 13.11 -5.57
C HIS A 443 4.16 13.86 -6.16
N ASN A 444 3.95 14.72 -7.16
CA ASN A 444 5.01 15.49 -7.81
C ASN A 444 5.75 16.41 -6.84
N PHE A 445 5.00 17.13 -6.00
CA PHE A 445 5.60 18.04 -5.02
C PHE A 445 6.38 17.32 -3.92
N HIS A 446 5.90 16.14 -3.48
CA HIS A 446 6.48 15.44 -2.35
C HIS A 446 7.55 14.40 -2.73
N LYS A 447 7.68 14.00 -3.99
CA LYS A 447 8.61 12.93 -4.41
C LYS A 447 10.05 13.13 -3.97
N ASP A 448 10.55 14.38 -4.04
CA ASP A 448 11.93 14.71 -3.64
C ASP A 448 12.06 14.89 -2.11
N LYS A 449 10.97 15.19 -1.42
CA LYS A 449 10.94 15.48 0.02
C LYS A 449 10.77 14.23 0.87
N MET A 450 9.97 13.28 0.40
CA MET A 450 9.70 12.04 1.12
C MET A 450 10.91 11.12 1.21
N ASN A 451 11.80 11.14 0.21
CA ASN A 451 13.04 10.35 0.21
C ASN A 451 14.11 10.86 1.17
N THR A 452 13.94 12.05 1.76
CA THR A 452 14.92 12.68 2.67
C THR A 452 14.53 12.57 4.15
N THR A 453 13.34 12.08 4.47
CA THR A 453 12.89 11.96 5.87
C THR A 453 13.43 10.69 6.53
N PRO A 454 13.81 10.73 7.85
CA PRO A 454 14.31 9.56 8.57
C PRO A 454 13.36 8.35 8.56
N GLN A 455 12.07 8.57 8.36
CA GLN A 455 11.05 7.52 8.25
C GLN A 455 11.12 6.73 6.94
N ALA A 456 11.78 7.24 5.91
CA ALA A 456 12.06 6.47 4.69
C ALA A 456 13.01 5.28 4.93
N ALA A 457 13.69 5.24 6.06
CA ALA A 457 14.58 4.14 6.47
C ALA A 457 13.90 3.05 7.30
N ALA A 458 12.66 3.28 7.76
CA ALA A 458 11.88 2.27 8.46
C ALA A 458 11.27 1.27 7.47
N THR A 459 11.05 0.05 7.92
CA THR A 459 10.44 -1.07 7.18
C THR A 459 9.03 -0.80 6.64
N THR A 460 8.49 0.38 6.89
CA THR A 460 7.18 0.85 6.44
C THR A 460 7.36 1.75 5.23
N PRO A 461 6.67 1.51 4.11
CA PRO A 461 6.77 2.36 2.92
C PRO A 461 6.50 3.83 3.25
N GLY A 462 7.28 4.75 2.68
CA GLY A 462 7.08 6.20 2.83
C GLY A 462 5.66 6.68 2.47
N CYS A 463 4.92 5.87 1.73
CA CYS A 463 3.51 6.05 1.40
C CYS A 463 2.62 6.25 2.64
N TYR A 464 2.93 5.59 3.76
CA TYR A 464 2.18 5.73 5.00
C TYR A 464 2.37 7.08 5.73
N ASN A 465 3.17 7.98 5.21
CA ASN A 465 3.14 9.36 5.69
C ASN A 465 1.89 10.13 5.20
N CYS A 466 1.24 9.66 4.15
CA CYS A 466 0.04 10.28 3.59
C CYS A 466 -1.16 9.32 3.51
N HIS A 467 -0.91 8.03 3.32
CA HIS A 467 -1.95 7.01 3.25
C HIS A 467 -2.10 6.28 4.59
N PRO A 468 -3.29 5.71 4.93
CA PRO A 468 -3.53 5.00 6.18
C PRO A 468 -2.51 3.88 6.39
N GLY A 469 -1.83 3.89 7.51
CA GLY A 469 -0.62 3.12 7.68
C GLY A 469 -0.36 2.51 9.04
N PRO A 470 0.49 3.05 9.90
CA PRO A 470 1.08 2.31 11.02
C PRO A 470 0.10 1.59 11.95
N LYS A 471 -1.08 2.16 12.18
CA LYS A 471 -2.13 1.55 13.01
C LYS A 471 -3.20 0.86 12.16
N THR A 472 -3.72 1.58 11.16
CA THR A 472 -4.73 1.10 10.24
C THR A 472 -4.08 0.76 8.91
N GLN A 473 -3.47 -0.39 8.81
CA GLN A 473 -2.79 -0.85 7.59
C GLN A 473 -3.78 -0.89 6.42
N CYS A 474 -3.58 0.00 5.44
CA CYS A 474 -4.32 -0.06 4.19
C CYS A 474 -4.06 -1.41 3.53
N MET A 475 -2.79 -1.77 3.31
CA MET A 475 -2.40 -3.07 2.76
C MET A 475 -2.15 -4.07 3.88
N ARG A 476 -2.96 -5.15 3.96
CA ARG A 476 -2.93 -6.13 5.05
C ARG A 476 -3.26 -7.57 4.66
N GLY A 477 -3.45 -7.82 3.38
CA GLY A 477 -3.86 -9.12 2.84
C GLY A 477 -2.72 -10.10 2.61
N ILE A 478 -3.03 -11.13 1.81
CA ILE A 478 -2.10 -12.20 1.47
C ILE A 478 -0.89 -11.67 0.68
N MET A 479 -1.06 -10.68 -0.18
CA MET A 479 0.05 -10.10 -0.95
C MET A 479 1.03 -9.36 -0.03
N PHE A 480 0.54 -8.62 0.95
CA PHE A 480 1.39 -8.01 1.97
C PHE A 480 2.21 -9.06 2.74
N ARG A 481 1.60 -10.20 3.09
CA ARG A 481 2.30 -11.32 3.75
C ARG A 481 3.31 -12.01 2.85
N ALA A 482 3.07 -12.04 1.55
CA ALA A 482 4.04 -12.51 0.55
C ALA A 482 5.19 -11.52 0.32
N GLY A 483 5.27 -10.44 1.12
CA GLY A 483 6.32 -9.43 1.04
C GLY A 483 6.11 -8.38 -0.04
N LYS A 484 4.88 -8.28 -0.60
CA LYS A 484 4.52 -7.21 -1.51
C LYS A 484 4.22 -5.93 -0.74
N THR A 485 4.56 -4.80 -1.32
CA THR A 485 4.38 -3.47 -0.75
C THR A 485 3.61 -2.58 -1.73
N CYS A 486 3.25 -1.38 -1.31
CA CYS A 486 2.60 -0.40 -2.17
C CYS A 486 3.35 -0.21 -3.50
N THR A 487 4.69 -0.20 -3.44
CA THR A 487 5.55 0.06 -4.60
C THR A 487 5.61 -1.08 -5.61
N ASP A 488 5.26 -2.31 -5.23
CA ASP A 488 5.22 -3.44 -6.16
C ASP A 488 4.09 -3.31 -7.19
N CYS A 489 2.99 -2.63 -6.81
CA CYS A 489 1.83 -2.41 -7.68
C CYS A 489 1.78 -0.98 -8.24
N HIS A 490 2.11 0.02 -7.42
CA HIS A 490 1.96 1.44 -7.78
C HIS A 490 3.26 2.11 -8.24
N GLY A 491 4.40 1.45 -8.08
CA GLY A 491 5.71 2.07 -8.22
C GLY A 491 6.06 2.94 -6.99
N ASP A 492 7.28 3.45 -6.96
CA ASP A 492 7.70 4.43 -5.96
C ASP A 492 7.12 5.82 -6.26
N MET A 493 7.44 6.82 -5.45
CA MET A 493 6.95 8.20 -5.64
C MET A 493 7.28 8.78 -7.01
N TYR A 494 8.43 8.43 -7.59
CA TYR A 494 8.81 8.87 -8.94
C TYR A 494 8.04 8.11 -10.01
N GLY A 495 7.89 6.79 -9.85
CA GLY A 495 7.08 5.95 -10.74
C GLY A 495 5.63 6.39 -10.75
N MET A 496 5.05 6.65 -9.58
CA MET A 496 3.70 7.19 -9.43
C MET A 496 3.57 8.55 -10.16
N THR A 497 4.47 9.51 -9.88
CA THR A 497 4.47 10.83 -10.53
C THR A 497 4.56 10.68 -12.05
N THR A 498 5.49 9.86 -12.53
CA THR A 498 5.70 9.65 -13.97
C THR A 498 4.48 9.03 -14.65
N SER A 499 3.83 8.06 -14.01
CA SER A 499 2.62 7.44 -14.55
C SER A 499 1.47 8.44 -14.68
N LEU A 500 1.29 9.31 -13.69
CA LEU A 500 0.27 10.37 -13.71
C LEU A 500 0.59 11.44 -14.76
N GLN A 501 1.86 11.84 -14.92
CA GLN A 501 2.30 12.75 -15.98
C GLN A 501 2.10 12.18 -17.37
N ASN A 502 2.22 10.86 -17.52
CA ASN A 502 1.96 10.15 -18.78
C ASN A 502 0.47 9.89 -19.04
N GLY A 503 -0.42 10.47 -18.24
CA GLY A 503 -1.87 10.46 -18.46
C GLY A 503 -2.65 9.38 -17.72
N ARG A 504 -2.02 8.63 -16.80
CA ARG A 504 -2.77 7.75 -15.91
C ARG A 504 -3.78 8.56 -15.10
N GLN A 505 -5.01 8.12 -15.06
CA GLN A 505 -6.08 8.76 -14.32
C GLN A 505 -6.26 8.07 -12.97
N ALA A 506 -5.88 8.76 -11.89
CA ALA A 506 -6.11 8.28 -10.53
C ALA A 506 -7.60 7.98 -10.30
N TRP A 507 -7.92 6.96 -9.50
CA TRP A 507 -9.27 6.47 -9.19
C TRP A 507 -10.00 5.77 -10.34
N LEU A 508 -9.58 5.97 -11.57
CA LEU A 508 -10.19 5.33 -12.75
C LEU A 508 -9.31 4.24 -13.37
N GLN A 509 -8.00 4.35 -13.18
CA GLN A 509 -7.02 3.41 -13.73
C GLN A 509 -6.10 2.92 -12.60
N GLU A 510 -6.31 1.68 -12.21
CA GLU A 510 -5.60 1.04 -11.10
C GLU A 510 -4.76 -0.14 -11.60
N PRO A 511 -3.74 -0.59 -10.82
CA PRO A 511 -2.99 -1.80 -11.14
C PRO A 511 -3.93 -3.00 -11.28
N ARG A 512 -3.66 -3.87 -12.21
CA ARG A 512 -4.53 -5.02 -12.52
C ARG A 512 -3.94 -6.30 -11.95
N CYS A 513 -4.79 -7.22 -11.52
CA CYS A 513 -4.35 -8.56 -11.11
C CYS A 513 -3.56 -9.24 -12.23
N GLY A 514 -3.98 -9.07 -13.49
CA GLY A 514 -3.35 -9.61 -14.69
C GLY A 514 -1.95 -9.06 -15.00
N ASP A 515 -1.50 -7.99 -14.33
CA ASP A 515 -0.14 -7.49 -14.49
C ASP A 515 0.89 -8.40 -13.80
N CYS A 516 0.46 -9.23 -12.85
CA CYS A 516 1.29 -10.20 -12.12
C CYS A 516 0.79 -11.64 -12.21
N HIS A 517 -0.52 -11.85 -12.32
CA HIS A 517 -1.16 -13.16 -12.42
C HIS A 517 -1.44 -13.51 -13.88
N ASP A 518 -1.34 -14.79 -14.21
CA ASP A 518 -1.56 -15.25 -15.58
C ASP A 518 -3.04 -15.13 -16.03
N ALA A 519 -3.27 -15.16 -17.33
CA ALA A 519 -4.59 -15.03 -17.95
C ALA A 519 -5.61 -16.11 -17.52
N LYS A 520 -5.18 -17.19 -16.90
CA LYS A 520 -6.05 -18.25 -16.37
C LYS A 520 -6.65 -17.87 -15.02
N HIS A 521 -5.93 -17.07 -14.24
CA HIS A 521 -6.27 -16.74 -12.85
C HIS A 521 -6.58 -15.26 -12.65
N ALA A 522 -6.41 -14.44 -13.68
CA ALA A 522 -6.61 -13.01 -13.58
C ALA A 522 -7.10 -12.42 -14.89
N GLU A 523 -7.53 -11.20 -14.81
CA GLU A 523 -8.03 -10.43 -15.94
C GLU A 523 -6.95 -10.17 -17.00
N ASN A 524 -7.30 -10.39 -18.25
CA ASN A 524 -6.40 -10.24 -19.40
C ASN A 524 -6.68 -8.98 -20.24
N SER A 525 -7.63 -8.15 -19.83
CA SER A 525 -8.06 -6.99 -20.62
C SER A 525 -7.55 -5.67 -20.04
N ASN A 526 -7.66 -4.59 -20.83
CA ASN A 526 -7.38 -3.21 -20.40
C ASN A 526 -8.51 -2.61 -19.55
N THR A 527 -9.33 -3.43 -18.90
CA THR A 527 -10.40 -2.94 -18.05
C THR A 527 -9.89 -2.50 -16.69
N LEU A 528 -10.64 -1.63 -16.05
CA LEU A 528 -10.34 -1.15 -14.72
C LEU A 528 -10.31 -2.30 -13.72
N PHE A 529 -9.40 -2.23 -12.76
CA PHE A 529 -9.21 -3.23 -11.71
C PHE A 529 -10.51 -3.61 -10.99
N ARG A 530 -11.34 -2.65 -10.62
CA ARG A 530 -12.64 -2.85 -9.99
C ARG A 530 -13.67 -3.59 -10.83
N ASN A 531 -13.38 -3.80 -12.09
CA ASN A 531 -14.27 -4.42 -13.05
C ASN A 531 -13.78 -5.78 -13.50
N SER A 532 -12.79 -6.36 -12.80
CA SER A 532 -12.31 -7.70 -13.08
C SER A 532 -13.45 -8.70 -12.89
N VAL A 533 -13.85 -9.32 -13.97
CA VAL A 533 -14.83 -10.41 -13.97
C VAL A 533 -14.07 -11.66 -14.34
N LEU A 534 -14.26 -12.77 -13.65
CA LEU A 534 -13.68 -14.06 -14.03
C LEU A 534 -13.98 -14.34 -15.50
N MET A 535 -12.99 -14.14 -16.35
CA MET A 535 -13.13 -14.05 -17.78
C MET A 535 -13.27 -15.44 -18.32
N ASN A 536 -13.47 -16.33 -18.50
CA ASN A 536 -13.57 -17.59 -19.23
C ASN A 536 -14.61 -18.60 -18.73
N ALA A 537 -15.49 -18.18 -17.83
CA ALA A 537 -16.66 -19.01 -17.64
C ALA A 537 -17.65 -18.72 -18.79
N PRO A 538 -18.19 -19.74 -19.46
CA PRO A 538 -19.24 -19.54 -20.47
C PRO A 538 -20.38 -18.71 -19.87
N GLU A 539 -20.94 -17.78 -20.66
CA GLU A 539 -22.07 -16.93 -20.25
C GLU A 539 -23.22 -17.76 -19.64
N GLU A 540 -23.38 -18.99 -20.10
CA GLU A 540 -24.37 -19.96 -19.64
C GLU A 540 -24.08 -20.51 -18.22
N MET A 541 -22.85 -20.40 -17.69
CA MET A 541 -22.45 -20.89 -16.36
C MET A 541 -22.32 -19.80 -15.30
N GLY A 542 -22.81 -18.58 -15.54
CA GLY A 542 -22.77 -17.51 -14.55
C GLY A 542 -21.39 -16.87 -14.36
N GLY A 543 -20.54 -16.88 -15.39
CA GLY A 543 -19.16 -16.39 -15.38
C GLY A 543 -18.96 -14.89 -15.19
N ARG A 544 -19.72 -14.29 -14.27
CA ARG A 544 -19.72 -12.85 -13.99
C ARG A 544 -19.48 -12.58 -12.50
N ILE A 545 -18.53 -13.31 -11.91
CA ILE A 545 -18.14 -13.11 -10.51
C ILE A 545 -16.93 -12.19 -10.49
N TYR A 546 -17.00 -11.14 -9.68
CA TYR A 546 -15.84 -10.27 -9.43
C TYR A 546 -14.78 -11.02 -8.62
N CYS A 547 -13.51 -10.78 -8.90
CA CYS A 547 -12.41 -11.39 -8.13
C CYS A 547 -12.56 -11.09 -6.64
N GLU A 548 -12.91 -9.85 -6.33
CA GLU A 548 -13.10 -9.35 -4.98
C GLU A 548 -14.25 -10.03 -4.23
N ALA A 549 -15.25 -10.55 -4.94
CA ALA A 549 -16.34 -11.32 -4.32
C ALA A 549 -15.83 -12.55 -3.56
N CYS A 550 -14.76 -13.18 -4.05
CA CYS A 550 -14.11 -14.32 -3.39
C CYS A 550 -12.87 -13.91 -2.59
N HIS A 551 -12.11 -12.92 -3.07
CA HIS A 551 -10.82 -12.52 -2.53
C HIS A 551 -10.86 -11.32 -1.59
N ASN A 552 -11.97 -10.58 -1.49
CA ASN A 552 -12.15 -9.32 -0.78
C ASN A 552 -11.48 -8.13 -1.49
N GLY A 553 -11.54 -6.92 -0.92
CA GLY A 553 -10.99 -5.69 -1.50
C GLY A 553 -9.48 -5.75 -1.72
N THR A 554 -8.99 -5.00 -2.70
CA THR A 554 -7.64 -5.09 -3.26
C THR A 554 -6.49 -4.93 -2.26
N HIS A 555 -6.65 -4.11 -1.24
CA HIS A 555 -5.62 -3.94 -0.20
C HIS A 555 -5.80 -4.89 1.00
N ALA A 556 -6.91 -5.62 1.02
CA ALA A 556 -7.29 -6.53 2.10
C ALA A 556 -7.62 -7.93 1.58
N GLU A 557 -6.92 -8.37 0.55
CA GLU A 557 -7.16 -9.69 -0.02
C GLU A 557 -6.99 -10.78 1.03
N LEU A 558 -7.99 -11.62 1.12
CA LEU A 558 -8.00 -12.75 2.04
C LEU A 558 -6.87 -13.74 1.69
N ALA A 559 -6.15 -14.27 2.66
CA ALA A 559 -6.41 -14.14 4.09
C ALA A 559 -5.69 -12.93 4.70
N THR A 560 -6.35 -12.23 5.57
CA THR A 560 -5.75 -11.12 6.34
C THR A 560 -5.55 -11.48 7.81
N ALA A 561 -4.77 -10.66 8.54
CA ALA A 561 -4.64 -10.79 9.98
C ALA A 561 -5.79 -10.09 10.74
N ASN A 562 -6.52 -9.20 10.08
CA ASN A 562 -7.62 -8.49 10.69
C ASN A 562 -8.87 -9.38 10.75
N PRO A 563 -9.44 -9.63 11.93
CA PRO A 563 -10.60 -10.52 12.07
C PRO A 563 -11.90 -9.97 11.46
N ALA A 564 -11.97 -8.68 11.14
CA ALA A 564 -13.14 -8.08 10.52
C ALA A 564 -13.25 -8.40 9.01
N ASP A 565 -12.14 -8.71 8.34
CA ASP A 565 -12.13 -8.97 6.90
C ASP A 565 -12.79 -10.30 6.51
N PRO A 566 -12.56 -11.46 7.18
CA PRO A 566 -13.01 -12.77 6.72
C PRO A 566 -14.41 -13.16 7.21
N THR A 567 -15.30 -12.23 7.50
CA THR A 567 -16.65 -12.52 8.02
C THR A 567 -17.45 -13.42 7.10
N ILE A 568 -17.38 -13.21 5.80
CA ILE A 568 -18.12 -13.96 4.78
C ILE A 568 -17.59 -15.38 4.61
N PRO A 569 -16.27 -15.63 4.39
CA PRO A 569 -15.77 -17.00 4.39
C PRO A 569 -16.00 -17.73 5.70
N GLN A 570 -15.86 -17.09 6.85
CA GLN A 570 -16.19 -17.71 8.15
C GLN A 570 -17.66 -18.16 8.20
N LYS A 571 -18.57 -17.33 7.70
CA LYS A 571 -20.01 -17.66 7.68
C LYS A 571 -20.31 -18.84 6.77
N PHE A 572 -19.76 -18.87 5.55
CA PHE A 572 -20.17 -19.81 4.53
C PHE A 572 -19.33 -21.07 4.47
N GLN A 573 -18.06 -21.02 4.79
CA GLN A 573 -17.15 -22.18 4.72
C GLN A 573 -16.40 -22.48 6.03
N GLY A 574 -16.54 -21.64 7.07
CA GLY A 574 -16.00 -21.91 8.41
C GLY A 574 -14.51 -21.62 8.58
N ASP A 575 -13.90 -20.88 7.67
CA ASP A 575 -12.48 -20.50 7.74
C ASP A 575 -12.26 -19.01 7.37
N THR A 576 -11.00 -18.57 7.39
CA THR A 576 -10.62 -17.19 7.18
C THR A 576 -9.95 -16.92 5.82
N TYR A 577 -9.99 -17.89 4.90
CA TYR A 577 -9.44 -17.74 3.56
C TYR A 577 -10.46 -17.11 2.60
N TRP A 578 -10.02 -16.81 1.36
CA TRP A 578 -10.95 -16.51 0.28
C TRP A 578 -11.98 -17.61 0.10
N ILE A 579 -13.06 -17.34 -0.61
CA ILE A 579 -14.08 -18.37 -0.92
C ILE A 579 -13.48 -19.38 -1.91
N TRP A 580 -12.98 -20.50 -1.38
CA TRP A 580 -12.37 -21.61 -2.13
C TRP A 580 -13.28 -22.81 -2.31
N ASN A 581 -14.30 -22.93 -1.44
CA ASN A 581 -15.21 -24.06 -1.46
C ASN A 581 -16.37 -23.80 -2.44
N CYS A 582 -16.30 -24.41 -3.62
CA CYS A 582 -17.35 -24.29 -4.65
C CYS A 582 -18.74 -24.63 -4.13
N GLN A 583 -18.87 -25.46 -3.09
CA GLN A 583 -20.15 -25.80 -2.47
C GLN A 583 -20.82 -24.62 -1.73
N VAL A 584 -20.13 -23.53 -1.51
CA VAL A 584 -20.76 -22.29 -1.04
C VAL A 584 -21.87 -21.89 -2.00
N CYS A 585 -21.59 -21.87 -3.31
CA CYS A 585 -22.55 -21.49 -4.34
C CYS A 585 -23.18 -22.69 -5.07
N HIS A 586 -22.45 -23.82 -5.19
CA HIS A 586 -22.90 -25.02 -5.93
C HIS A 586 -23.34 -26.12 -4.98
N SER A 587 -24.38 -26.88 -5.34
CA SER A 587 -24.88 -28.00 -4.53
C SER A 587 -24.08 -29.29 -4.73
N SER A 588 -23.19 -29.39 -5.73
CA SER A 588 -22.35 -30.55 -6.01
C SER A 588 -20.88 -30.18 -6.18
N GLN A 589 -19.97 -31.13 -5.90
CA GLN A 589 -18.51 -30.92 -5.99
C GLN A 589 -17.95 -31.00 -7.43
N SER A 590 -18.79 -31.24 -8.44
CA SER A 590 -18.33 -31.58 -9.79
C SER A 590 -17.57 -30.46 -10.54
N GLN A 591 -17.40 -29.28 -9.94
CA GLN A 591 -16.78 -28.12 -10.59
C GLN A 591 -15.54 -27.57 -9.88
N GLN A 592 -14.84 -28.37 -9.08
CA GLN A 592 -13.58 -27.95 -8.40
C GLN A 592 -12.41 -27.60 -9.33
N SER A 593 -12.57 -27.64 -10.65
CA SER A 593 -11.46 -27.50 -11.60
C SER A 593 -11.30 -26.10 -12.20
N MET A 594 -12.11 -25.12 -11.85
CA MET A 594 -12.10 -23.82 -12.55
C MET A 594 -10.96 -22.86 -12.14
N HIS A 595 -10.24 -23.16 -11.04
CA HIS A 595 -9.07 -22.40 -10.58
C HIS A 595 -7.79 -23.27 -10.43
N LYS A 596 -7.71 -24.43 -11.11
CA LYS A 596 -6.49 -25.24 -11.11
C LYS A 596 -5.71 -25.11 -12.38
#